data_cabd0cde8259904f1bb634222a279841
#
_entry.id   cabd0cde8259904f1bb634222a279841
#
_cell.length_a   1.000
_cell.length_b   1.000
_cell.length_c   1.000
_cell.angle_alpha   90.00
_cell.angle_beta   90.00
_cell.angle_gamma   90.00
#
_symmetry.space_group_name_H-M   'P 1'
#
loop_
_entity.id
_entity.type
_entity.pdbx_description
1 polymer ?
#
loop_
_entity_poly.entity_id
_entity_poly.type
_entity_poly.pdbx_seq_one_letter_code
_entity_poly.pdbx_strand_id
1 'polypeptide(L)'
;MWVKVKCSSSATSSATAAGRTAEVLFPDKNGGKDVELTKKMADVFVKYLKLHHISNEQLSTSDGVMNESVAAFYQHWYEQGYLYSGTPNGASITRFLQEDCKLEMKVTPKSYGDYIRKKINSGRIDVDVECKVEDYMDSIEG
;
A
#
# COMPACT_ATOMS: atom_id res chain seq x y z
N MET A 1 -2.13 -0.82 21.35
CA MET A 1 -1.83 -1.25 20.98
C MET A 1 -1.54 -1.93 20.57
N TRP A 2 -1.54 -2.32 20.61
CA TRP A 2 -1.30 -2.75 20.00
C TRP A 2 -1.12 -3.90 19.53
N VAL A 3 -1.23 -4.27 19.51
CA VAL A 3 -1.41 -5.28 19.04
C VAL A 3 -0.83 -5.59 17.84
N LYS A 4 -0.53 -4.74 17.13
CA LYS A 4 0.14 -4.88 16.01
C LYS A 4 1.31 -5.68 16.17
N VAL A 5 1.68 -5.82 17.27
CA VAL A 5 2.80 -6.58 17.50
C VAL A 5 2.73 -7.93 16.95
N LYS A 6 1.61 -8.55 17.01
CA LYS A 6 1.56 -9.85 16.52
C LYS A 6 1.72 -9.94 15.06
N CYS A 7 1.36 -8.92 14.37
CA CYS A 7 1.55 -8.94 12.96
C CYS A 7 3.00 -9.09 12.63
N SER A 8 3.82 -8.38 13.32
CA SER A 8 5.21 -8.45 13.01
C SER A 8 5.76 -9.81 13.29
N SER A 9 5.28 -10.46 14.32
CA SER A 9 5.82 -11.74 14.61
C SER A 9 5.51 -12.74 13.53
N SER A 10 4.36 -12.68 12.96
CA SER A 10 4.04 -13.62 11.92
C SER A 10 4.87 -13.35 10.70
N ALA A 11 5.22 -12.14 10.50
CA ALA A 11 5.97 -11.80 9.33
C ALA A 11 7.42 -12.22 9.42
N THR A 12 7.90 -12.46 10.58
CA THR A 12 9.31 -12.79 10.70
C THR A 12 9.69 -14.00 9.90
N SER A 13 8.84 -14.96 9.81
CA SER A 13 9.20 -16.15 9.09
C SER A 13 9.42 -15.87 7.61
N SER A 14 8.81 -14.85 7.10
CA SER A 14 8.96 -14.54 5.70
C SER A 14 10.23 -13.77 5.42
N ALA A 15 10.96 -13.42 6.44
CA ALA A 15 12.18 -12.65 6.24
C ALA A 15 13.14 -13.30 5.28
N THR A 16 13.19 -14.61 5.27
CA THR A 16 14.11 -15.29 4.37
C THR A 16 13.73 -15.11 2.92
N ALA A 17 12.47 -14.98 2.65
CA ALA A 17 12.02 -14.80 1.28
C ALA A 17 11.94 -13.33 0.93
N ALA A 18 12.35 -12.50 1.85
CA ALA A 18 12.18 -11.08 1.70
C ALA A 18 12.74 -10.51 0.41
N GLY A 19 13.91 -10.97 0.02
CA GLY A 19 14.54 -10.43 -1.17
C GLY A 19 13.66 -10.58 -2.39
N ARG A 20 13.03 -11.73 -2.53
CA ARG A 20 12.20 -11.97 -3.69
C ARG A 20 10.85 -11.30 -3.57
N THR A 21 10.29 -11.32 -2.37
CA THR A 21 8.99 -10.73 -2.18
C THR A 21 9.02 -9.22 -2.21
N ALA A 22 10.20 -8.63 -2.14
CA ALA A 22 10.30 -7.17 -2.23
C ALA A 22 9.74 -6.63 -3.55
N GLU A 23 9.66 -7.47 -4.59
CA GLU A 23 9.11 -7.04 -5.86
C GLU A 23 7.60 -7.23 -5.93
N VAL A 24 7.01 -7.81 -4.92
CA VAL A 24 5.58 -8.08 -4.87
C VAL A 24 5.01 -7.41 -3.64
N LEU A 25 4.00 -6.59 -3.83
CA LEU A 25 3.43 -5.85 -2.70
C LEU A 25 2.67 -6.78 -1.74
N PHE A 26 1.90 -7.72 -2.28
CA PHE A 26 1.14 -8.67 -1.45
C PHE A 26 1.69 -10.07 -1.69
N PRO A 27 2.62 -10.52 -0.86
CA PRO A 27 3.23 -11.84 -1.05
C PRO A 27 2.38 -12.98 -0.48
N ASP A 28 2.50 -14.14 -1.10
CA ASP A 28 1.84 -15.34 -0.58
C ASP A 28 2.81 -16.07 0.36
N LYS A 29 2.40 -17.24 0.81
CA LYS A 29 3.21 -18.00 1.75
C LYS A 29 4.55 -18.42 1.19
N ASN A 30 4.64 -18.57 -0.10
CA ASN A 30 5.85 -19.07 -0.76
C ASN A 30 6.73 -17.97 -1.30
N GLY A 31 6.38 -16.72 -1.04
CA GLY A 31 7.16 -15.60 -1.51
C GLY A 31 6.77 -15.10 -2.88
N GLY A 32 5.78 -15.70 -3.51
CA GLY A 32 5.28 -15.22 -4.78
C GLY A 32 4.14 -14.22 -4.57
N LYS A 33 3.51 -13.85 -5.66
CA LYS A 33 2.42 -12.89 -5.62
C LYS A 33 1.11 -13.57 -5.21
N ASP A 34 0.46 -13.01 -4.20
CA ASP A 34 -0.89 -13.45 -3.84
C ASP A 34 -1.85 -12.77 -4.79
N VAL A 35 -2.20 -13.45 -5.87
CA VAL A 35 -2.98 -12.85 -6.94
C VAL A 35 -4.37 -12.43 -6.48
N GLU A 36 -5.01 -13.25 -5.69
CA GLU A 36 -6.37 -12.94 -5.22
C GLU A 36 -6.39 -11.74 -4.29
N LEU A 37 -5.45 -11.71 -3.34
CA LEU A 37 -5.38 -10.59 -2.42
C LEU A 37 -5.00 -9.32 -3.15
N THR A 38 -4.06 -9.40 -4.08
CA THR A 38 -3.66 -8.24 -4.87
C THR A 38 -4.85 -7.65 -5.62
N LYS A 39 -5.63 -8.51 -6.25
CA LYS A 39 -6.78 -8.08 -7.02
C LYS A 39 -7.84 -7.45 -6.13
N LYS A 40 -8.08 -8.07 -4.97
CA LYS A 40 -9.05 -7.56 -4.03
C LYS A 40 -8.65 -6.18 -3.51
N MET A 41 -7.39 -6.03 -3.14
CA MET A 41 -6.93 -4.76 -2.59
C MET A 41 -6.86 -3.68 -3.66
N ALA A 42 -6.53 -4.05 -4.91
CA ALA A 42 -6.57 -3.09 -5.99
C ALA A 42 -7.99 -2.57 -6.20
N ASP A 43 -8.97 -3.47 -6.18
CA ASP A 43 -10.36 -3.08 -6.34
C ASP A 43 -10.81 -2.19 -5.18
N VAL A 44 -10.44 -2.55 -3.98
CA VAL A 44 -10.78 -1.78 -2.78
C VAL A 44 -10.21 -0.37 -2.89
N PHE A 45 -8.94 -0.26 -3.28
CA PHE A 45 -8.28 1.04 -3.38
C PHE A 45 -8.93 1.91 -4.45
N VAL A 46 -9.18 1.34 -5.62
CA VAL A 46 -9.79 2.09 -6.72
C VAL A 46 -11.19 2.57 -6.34
N LYS A 47 -11.96 1.73 -5.66
CA LYS A 47 -13.29 2.13 -5.22
C LYS A 47 -13.23 3.26 -4.21
N TYR A 48 -12.25 3.24 -3.33
CA TYR A 48 -12.06 4.32 -2.39
C TYR A 48 -11.76 5.62 -3.12
N LEU A 49 -10.88 5.57 -4.13
CA LEU A 49 -10.56 6.76 -4.89
C LEU A 49 -11.79 7.34 -5.58
N LYS A 50 -12.63 6.48 -6.12
CA LYS A 50 -13.85 6.97 -6.77
C LYS A 50 -14.81 7.57 -5.76
N LEU A 51 -14.94 6.92 -4.61
CA LEU A 51 -15.86 7.39 -3.58
C LEU A 51 -15.49 8.79 -3.10
N HIS A 52 -14.20 9.06 -3.01
CA HIS A 52 -13.73 10.36 -2.52
C HIS A 52 -13.32 11.32 -3.63
N HIS A 53 -13.70 11.01 -4.87
CA HIS A 53 -13.43 11.86 -6.03
C HIS A 53 -11.96 12.14 -6.28
N ILE A 54 -11.12 11.13 -6.04
CA ILE A 54 -9.68 11.24 -6.24
C ILE A 54 -9.27 10.55 -7.55
N SER A 55 -10.16 9.82 -8.17
CA SER A 55 -9.81 8.91 -9.26
C SER A 55 -9.29 9.58 -10.53
N ASN A 56 -9.49 10.89 -10.66
CA ASN A 56 -9.00 11.60 -11.84
C ASN A 56 -7.56 12.09 -11.72
N GLU A 57 -6.95 11.88 -10.56
CA GLU A 57 -5.60 12.36 -10.35
C GLU A 57 -4.58 11.37 -10.86
N GLN A 58 -3.47 11.91 -11.35
CA GLN A 58 -2.37 11.07 -11.75
C GLN A 58 -1.34 11.04 -10.64
N LEU A 59 -0.60 9.94 -10.55
CA LEU A 59 0.42 9.80 -9.51
C LEU A 59 1.58 10.74 -9.79
N SER A 60 1.96 11.52 -8.81
CA SER A 60 3.04 12.48 -8.94
C SER A 60 3.86 12.51 -7.66
N THR A 61 4.94 13.29 -7.69
CA THR A 61 5.82 13.36 -6.53
C THR A 61 5.56 14.60 -5.70
N SER A 62 4.32 15.03 -5.64
CA SER A 62 3.97 16.18 -4.81
C SER A 62 2.97 15.74 -3.75
N ASP A 63 2.95 16.47 -2.65
CA ASP A 63 2.00 16.18 -1.59
C ASP A 63 0.60 16.43 -2.08
N GLY A 64 -0.32 15.57 -1.68
CA GLY A 64 -1.70 15.70 -2.08
C GLY A 64 -2.48 14.51 -1.58
N VAL A 65 -3.79 14.58 -1.72
CA VAL A 65 -4.68 13.56 -1.16
C VAL A 65 -4.43 12.19 -1.78
N MET A 66 -4.03 12.12 -3.04
CA MET A 66 -3.74 10.84 -3.67
C MET A 66 -2.59 10.13 -2.94
N ASN A 67 -1.48 10.84 -2.74
CA ASN A 67 -0.32 10.22 -2.09
C ASN A 67 -0.57 9.97 -0.61
N GLU A 68 -1.34 10.82 0.04
CA GLU A 68 -1.72 10.56 1.42
C GLU A 68 -2.56 9.28 1.50
N SER A 69 -3.43 9.08 0.53
CA SER A 69 -4.26 7.89 0.48
C SER A 69 -3.43 6.62 0.27
N VAL A 70 -2.44 6.71 -0.64
CA VAL A 70 -1.55 5.57 -0.86
C VAL A 70 -0.83 5.19 0.43
N ALA A 71 -0.30 6.19 1.13
CA ALA A 71 0.43 5.94 2.36
C ALA A 71 -0.48 5.38 3.46
N ALA A 72 -1.69 5.92 3.57
CA ALA A 72 -2.62 5.45 4.59
C ALA A 72 -3.05 4.01 4.33
N PHE A 73 -3.32 3.66 3.07
CA PHE A 73 -3.65 2.28 2.73
C PHE A 73 -2.48 1.35 2.98
N TYR A 74 -1.27 1.79 2.64
CA TYR A 74 -0.09 0.97 2.89
C TYR A 74 0.03 0.66 4.38
N GLN A 75 -0.16 1.66 5.22
CA GLN A 75 -0.06 1.47 6.65
C GLN A 75 -1.12 0.50 7.15
N HIS A 76 -2.34 0.63 6.65
CA HIS A 76 -3.42 -0.26 7.04
C HIS A 76 -3.10 -1.70 6.62
N TRP A 77 -2.66 -1.89 5.38
CA TRP A 77 -2.30 -3.22 4.89
C TRP A 77 -1.16 -3.83 5.69
N TYR A 78 -0.21 -3.00 6.08
CA TYR A 78 0.91 -3.46 6.88
C TYR A 78 0.42 -3.95 8.24
N GLU A 79 -0.47 -3.21 8.86
CA GLU A 79 -1.02 -3.58 10.15
C GLU A 79 -1.86 -4.85 10.08
N GLN A 80 -2.47 -5.11 8.93
CA GLN A 80 -3.26 -6.32 8.76
C GLN A 80 -2.38 -7.53 8.42
N GLY A 81 -1.10 -7.33 8.22
CA GLY A 81 -0.21 -8.43 7.89
C GLY A 81 -0.25 -8.84 6.44
N TYR A 82 -0.78 -8.01 5.56
CA TYR A 82 -0.89 -8.34 4.15
C TYR A 82 0.41 -8.13 3.39
N LEU A 83 1.31 -7.33 3.92
CA LEU A 83 2.52 -6.95 3.21
C LEU A 83 3.73 -7.64 3.79
N TYR A 84 4.80 -7.66 3.00
CA TYR A 84 6.06 -8.10 3.51
C TYR A 84 6.51 -7.10 4.57
N SER A 85 6.88 -7.58 5.73
CA SER A 85 7.28 -6.68 6.82
C SER A 85 8.71 -6.24 6.62
N GLY A 86 8.95 -4.98 6.70
CA GLY A 86 10.26 -4.43 6.50
C GLY A 86 10.14 -3.06 5.89
N THR A 87 11.21 -2.60 5.28
CA THR A 87 11.21 -1.30 4.65
C THR A 87 10.30 -1.30 3.44
N PRO A 88 9.48 -0.27 3.26
CA PRO A 88 8.64 -0.20 2.07
C PRO A 88 9.48 -0.25 0.79
N ASN A 89 9.00 -0.96 -0.19
CA ASN A 89 9.68 -1.08 -1.48
C ASN A 89 8.93 -0.23 -2.50
N GLY A 90 9.57 0.84 -2.95
CA GLY A 90 8.95 1.76 -3.89
C GLY A 90 8.58 1.12 -5.21
N ALA A 91 9.40 0.18 -5.69
CA ALA A 91 9.13 -0.45 -6.97
C ALA A 91 7.89 -1.33 -6.91
N SER A 92 7.70 -2.08 -5.82
CA SER A 92 6.53 -2.94 -5.71
C SER A 92 5.26 -2.11 -5.55
N ILE A 93 5.33 -1.02 -4.82
CA ILE A 93 4.18 -0.12 -4.65
C ILE A 93 3.80 0.48 -6.00
N THR A 94 4.79 0.97 -6.73
CA THR A 94 4.58 1.60 -8.02
C THR A 94 3.96 0.61 -9.01
N ARG A 95 4.50 -0.61 -9.03
CA ARG A 95 3.99 -1.63 -9.94
C ARG A 95 2.52 -1.96 -9.62
N PHE A 96 2.21 -2.09 -8.34
CA PHE A 96 0.84 -2.36 -7.92
C PHE A 96 -0.10 -1.25 -8.40
N LEU A 97 0.29 -0.02 -8.19
CA LEU A 97 -0.57 1.11 -8.57
C LEU A 97 -0.76 1.20 -10.09
N GLN A 98 0.30 0.94 -10.85
CA GLN A 98 0.20 1.01 -12.30
C GLN A 98 -0.47 -0.19 -12.94
N GLU A 99 -0.09 -1.38 -12.51
CA GLU A 99 -0.53 -2.60 -13.19
C GLU A 99 -1.84 -3.15 -12.62
N ASP A 100 -1.99 -3.11 -11.32
CA ASP A 100 -3.18 -3.69 -10.70
C ASP A 100 -4.28 -2.68 -10.51
N CYS A 101 -3.95 -1.45 -10.15
CA CYS A 101 -4.93 -0.38 -9.98
C CYS A 101 -5.16 0.41 -11.27
N LYS A 102 -4.31 0.22 -12.28
CA LYS A 102 -4.46 0.89 -13.58
C LYS A 102 -4.38 2.40 -13.47
N LEU A 103 -3.56 2.91 -12.58
CA LEU A 103 -3.41 4.35 -12.43
C LEU A 103 -2.27 4.86 -13.29
N GLU A 104 -2.41 6.09 -13.76
CA GLU A 104 -1.39 6.72 -14.58
C GLU A 104 -0.44 7.55 -13.74
N MET A 105 0.77 7.75 -14.24
CA MET A 105 1.78 8.54 -13.55
C MET A 105 2.20 9.73 -14.36
N LYS A 106 2.41 10.86 -13.68
CA LYS A 106 2.95 12.06 -14.30
C LYS A 106 4.47 12.02 -14.34
N VAL A 107 5.06 11.16 -13.53
CA VAL A 107 6.52 11.08 -13.39
C VAL A 107 6.95 9.66 -13.70
N THR A 108 8.27 9.43 -13.75
CA THR A 108 8.75 8.08 -14.01
C THR A 108 8.45 7.19 -12.83
N PRO A 109 8.27 5.87 -13.07
CA PRO A 109 8.01 4.94 -11.97
C PRO A 109 9.09 4.99 -10.90
N LYS A 110 10.35 5.16 -11.29
CA LYS A 110 11.43 5.22 -10.32
C LYS A 110 11.31 6.45 -9.43
N SER A 111 11.00 7.59 -10.02
CA SER A 111 10.83 8.83 -9.26
C SER A 111 9.68 8.70 -8.28
N TYR A 112 8.57 8.15 -8.74
CA TYR A 112 7.42 7.99 -7.87
C TYR A 112 7.72 6.99 -6.75
N GLY A 113 8.37 5.89 -7.08
CA GLY A 113 8.72 4.89 -6.09
C GLY A 113 9.59 5.44 -4.98
N ASP A 114 10.59 6.23 -5.35
CA ASP A 114 11.47 6.85 -4.36
C ASP A 114 10.69 7.82 -3.46
N TYR A 115 9.81 8.60 -4.07
CA TYR A 115 9.02 9.57 -3.31
C TYR A 115 8.07 8.88 -2.32
N ILE A 116 7.32 7.90 -2.81
CA ILE A 116 6.31 7.28 -1.96
C ILE A 116 6.95 6.45 -0.85
N ARG A 117 8.09 5.84 -1.12
CA ARG A 117 8.80 5.09 -0.11
C ARG A 117 9.23 6.01 1.04
N LYS A 118 9.75 7.19 0.69
CA LYS A 118 10.16 8.15 1.71
C LYS A 118 8.98 8.66 2.49
N LYS A 119 7.86 8.90 1.82
CA LYS A 119 6.67 9.37 2.49
C LYS A 119 6.15 8.35 3.50
N ILE A 120 6.09 7.11 3.09
CA ILE A 120 5.63 6.05 3.99
C ILE A 120 6.57 5.88 5.17
N ASN A 121 7.88 5.91 4.91
CA ASN A 121 8.87 5.79 5.97
C ASN A 121 8.79 6.93 6.97
N SER A 122 8.40 8.11 6.53
CA SER A 122 8.32 9.25 7.43
C SER A 122 7.20 9.12 8.45
N GLY A 123 6.20 8.30 8.14
CA GLY A 123 5.04 8.14 9.02
C GLY A 123 4.14 9.37 9.07
N ARG A 124 4.42 10.36 8.26
CA ARG A 124 3.63 11.60 8.28
C ARG A 124 2.49 11.50 7.30
N ILE A 125 1.39 10.97 7.77
CA ILE A 125 0.20 10.80 6.96
C ILE A 125 -0.89 11.70 7.53
N ASP A 126 -1.64 12.32 6.63
CA ASP A 126 -2.73 13.21 7.03
C ASP A 126 -3.74 12.43 7.88
N VAL A 127 -4.01 12.94 9.07
CA VAL A 127 -4.88 12.26 10.02
C VAL A 127 -6.29 12.07 9.47
N ASP A 128 -6.80 13.07 8.75
CA ASP A 128 -8.13 12.94 8.16
C ASP A 128 -8.16 11.81 7.13
N VAL A 129 -7.11 11.67 6.35
CA VAL A 129 -7.06 10.61 5.35
C VAL A 129 -6.93 9.26 6.05
N GLU A 130 -6.13 9.18 7.09
CA GLU A 130 -6.01 7.93 7.84
C GLU A 130 -7.36 7.50 8.39
N CYS A 131 -8.10 8.43 8.98
CA CYS A 131 -9.41 8.11 9.53
C CYS A 131 -10.37 7.66 8.45
N LYS A 132 -10.35 8.33 7.31
CA LYS A 132 -11.24 7.94 6.21
C LYS A 132 -10.93 6.56 5.68
N VAL A 133 -9.65 6.24 5.58
CA VAL A 133 -9.24 4.92 5.10
C VAL A 133 -9.64 3.85 6.10
N GLU A 134 -9.43 4.10 7.39
CA GLU A 134 -9.80 3.14 8.41
C GLU A 134 -11.31 2.89 8.43
N ASP A 135 -12.09 3.97 8.36
CA ASP A 135 -13.54 3.83 8.34
C ASP A 135 -14.00 3.05 7.13
N TYR A 136 -13.40 3.34 5.99
CA TYR A 136 -13.76 2.66 4.76
C TYR A 136 -13.44 1.16 4.84
N MET A 137 -12.25 0.83 5.31
CA MET A 137 -11.84 -0.56 5.42
C MET A 137 -12.67 -1.31 6.45
N ASP A 138 -13.01 -0.66 7.56
CA ASP A 138 -13.86 -1.27 8.55
C ASP A 138 -15.24 -1.59 7.98
N SER A 139 -15.76 -0.73 7.13
CA SER A 139 -17.09 -0.95 6.56
C SER A 139 -17.08 -2.11 5.57
N ILE A 140 -15.94 -2.37 4.95
CA ILE A 140 -15.82 -3.47 4.00
C ILE A 140 -15.50 -4.77 4.70
N GLU A 141 -14.59 -4.74 5.66
CA GLU A 141 -14.11 -5.94 6.32
C GLU A 141 -14.95 -6.35 7.51
N GLY A 142 -15.57 -5.38 8.11
CA GLY A 142 -16.40 -5.64 9.25
C GLY A 142 -17.73 -6.20 8.86
#